data_058611cf3e45575c570b7358452a6752
#
_entry.id   058611cf3e45575c570b7358452a6752
#
_cell.length_a   1.000
_cell.length_b   1.000
_cell.length_c   1.000
_cell.angle_alpha   90.00
_cell.angle_beta   90.00
_cell.angle_gamma   90.00
#
_symmetry.space_group_name_H-M   'P 1'
#
loop_
_entity.id
_entity.type
_entity.pdbx_description
1 polymer ?
#
loop_
_entity_poly.entity_id
_entity_poly.type
_entity_poly.pdbx_seq_one_letter_code
_entity_poly.pdbx_strand_id
1 'polypeptide(L)'
;MLSNPESQILNLTSAEYHCCADLNLYDSPQCTRLTTQAAAGRHLRVTSNHQESAVEVCLCEDDYPGWVSFADLGILQPATVLYQAKSFSELDITKLLPSVIAFTQKAMQQSNYYLWGGTVSPNYDCSGLMQAAFVSVGIWLPRDAYQQEAFTQKIHISDLQPGNLVFFGTTAKATHVGLYLGDGYYIHSSGKNQGRNGIGIDILSKQGDMVSQSYYQQLRGAGRVIQNYKPQKR
;
A
#
# COMPACT_ATOMS: atom_id res chain seq x y z
N MET A 1 37.15 -1.75 6.71
CA MET A 1 36.95 -0.38 7.26
C MET A 1 35.47 -0.08 7.03
N LEU A 2 34.70 -0.03 8.09
CA LEU A 2 33.28 0.39 7.99
C LEU A 2 33.30 1.89 7.66
N SER A 3 32.78 2.28 6.50
CA SER A 3 32.64 3.67 6.12
C SER A 3 31.74 4.36 7.15
N ASN A 4 32.17 5.55 7.64
CA ASN A 4 31.37 6.36 8.56
C ASN A 4 29.96 6.57 7.95
N PRO A 5 28.85 6.31 8.69
CA PRO A 5 27.48 6.49 8.20
C PRO A 5 27.22 7.87 7.60
N GLU A 6 27.79 8.94 8.17
CA GLU A 6 27.69 10.29 7.62
C GLU A 6 28.33 10.44 6.23
N SER A 7 29.39 9.69 5.92
CA SER A 7 29.98 9.72 4.59
C SER A 7 29.11 9.04 3.53
N GLN A 8 28.23 8.13 3.93
CA GLN A 8 27.28 7.49 3.01
C GLN A 8 26.16 8.46 2.60
N ILE A 9 25.65 9.28 3.52
CA ILE A 9 24.61 10.29 3.21
C ILE A 9 25.18 11.39 2.31
N LEU A 10 26.39 11.86 2.55
CA LEU A 10 27.03 12.90 1.75
C LEU A 10 27.24 12.47 0.29
N ASN A 11 27.18 11.18 -0.01
CA ASN A 11 27.26 10.64 -1.36
C ASN A 11 25.89 10.49 -2.04
N LEU A 12 24.75 10.75 -1.33
CA LEU A 12 23.40 10.69 -1.90
C LEU A 12 23.07 12.01 -2.61
N THR A 13 23.58 12.19 -3.83
CA THR A 13 23.48 13.44 -4.62
C THR A 13 22.49 13.37 -5.76
N SER A 14 21.90 12.18 -6.02
CA SER A 14 20.94 12.00 -7.10
C SER A 14 19.56 12.53 -6.70
N ALA A 15 18.81 13.06 -7.68
CA ALA A 15 17.45 13.54 -7.49
C ALA A 15 16.49 12.40 -7.04
N GLU A 16 16.70 11.20 -7.57
CA GLU A 16 15.95 9.99 -7.21
C GLU A 16 16.87 8.77 -7.17
N TYR A 17 16.45 7.80 -6.38
CA TYR A 17 17.06 6.48 -6.27
C TYR A 17 16.01 5.42 -6.56
N HIS A 18 16.44 4.22 -6.95
CA HIS A 18 15.58 3.05 -6.99
C HIS A 18 16.10 1.97 -6.04
N CYS A 19 15.19 1.19 -5.49
CA CYS A 19 15.51 0.07 -4.62
C CYS A 19 15.94 -1.15 -5.46
N CYS A 20 17.13 -1.69 -5.21
CA CYS A 20 17.59 -2.92 -5.87
C CYS A 20 17.04 -4.20 -5.23
N ALA A 21 16.52 -4.09 -4.01
CA ALA A 21 15.83 -5.14 -3.27
C ALA A 21 14.68 -4.51 -2.48
N ASP A 22 13.84 -5.36 -1.88
CA ASP A 22 12.78 -4.91 -1.00
C ASP A 22 13.35 -4.18 0.20
N LEU A 23 12.76 -3.03 0.55
CA LEU A 23 13.25 -2.12 1.57
C LEU A 23 12.13 -1.80 2.57
N ASN A 24 12.43 -1.90 3.85
CA ASN A 24 11.54 -1.46 4.91
C ASN A 24 11.67 0.04 5.17
N LEU A 25 10.54 0.72 5.29
CA LEU A 25 10.46 2.11 5.74
C LEU A 25 9.73 2.17 7.08
N TYR A 26 10.24 3.00 7.98
CA TYR A 26 9.77 3.10 9.35
C TYR A 26 9.11 4.45 9.61
N ASP A 27 8.27 4.53 10.65
CA ASP A 27 7.55 5.75 11.03
C ASP A 27 8.44 6.77 11.76
N SER A 28 9.62 6.34 12.20
CA SER A 28 10.54 7.17 12.96
C SER A 28 12.00 6.77 12.74
N PRO A 29 12.97 7.65 13.06
CA PRO A 29 14.39 7.36 12.88
C PRO A 29 14.93 6.23 13.75
N GLN A 30 14.20 5.79 14.78
CA GLN A 30 14.56 4.62 15.58
C GLN A 30 14.37 3.30 14.81
N CYS A 31 13.72 3.31 13.65
CA CYS A 31 13.51 2.16 12.76
C CYS A 31 12.92 0.93 13.49
N THR A 32 11.97 1.15 14.40
CA THR A 32 11.37 0.07 15.22
C THR A 32 9.99 -0.35 14.75
N ARG A 33 9.22 0.58 14.14
CA ARG A 33 7.86 0.32 13.69
C ARG A 33 7.75 0.53 12.20
N LEU A 34 7.48 -0.56 11.48
CA LEU A 34 7.26 -0.52 10.04
C LEU A 34 6.06 0.37 9.69
N THR A 35 6.22 1.26 8.71
CA THR A 35 5.14 2.09 8.19
C THR A 35 4.75 1.71 6.77
N THR A 36 5.74 1.32 5.96
CA THR A 36 5.52 0.77 4.60
C THR A 36 6.75 0.00 4.13
N GLN A 37 6.64 -0.64 2.98
CA GLN A 37 7.75 -1.28 2.29
C GLN A 37 7.86 -0.74 0.86
N ALA A 38 9.07 -0.64 0.35
CA ALA A 38 9.34 -0.41 -1.06
C ALA A 38 9.80 -1.73 -1.68
N ALA A 39 9.00 -2.29 -2.58
CA ALA A 39 9.41 -3.43 -3.39
C ALA A 39 10.60 -3.06 -4.28
N ALA A 40 11.40 -4.04 -4.67
CA ALA A 40 12.48 -3.84 -5.63
C ALA A 40 12.00 -3.10 -6.89
N GLY A 41 12.75 -2.12 -7.33
CA GLY A 41 12.41 -1.24 -8.46
C GLY A 41 11.62 0.01 -8.12
N ARG A 42 11.10 0.17 -6.88
CA ARG A 42 10.44 1.43 -6.48
C ARG A 42 11.45 2.57 -6.40
N HIS A 43 10.96 3.74 -6.76
CA HIS A 43 11.70 4.99 -6.71
C HIS A 43 11.48 5.72 -5.38
N LEU A 44 12.53 6.40 -4.91
CA LEU A 44 12.44 7.27 -3.75
C LEU A 44 13.37 8.48 -3.87
N ARG A 45 13.04 9.53 -3.15
CA ARG A 45 13.88 10.70 -2.94
C ARG A 45 14.37 10.69 -1.49
N VAL A 46 15.65 10.97 -1.29
CA VAL A 46 16.22 11.18 0.03
C VAL A 46 15.98 12.62 0.42
N THR A 47 15.44 12.88 1.61
CA THR A 47 15.27 14.24 2.14
C THR A 47 16.53 14.71 2.84
N SER A 48 16.57 15.98 3.21
CA SER A 48 17.68 16.53 4.03
C SER A 48 17.56 16.16 5.52
N ASN A 49 16.47 15.49 5.91
CA ASN A 49 16.21 15.14 7.31
C ASN A 49 16.89 13.80 7.63
N HIS A 50 17.88 13.82 8.48
CA HIS A 50 18.57 12.62 8.96
C HIS A 50 18.85 12.72 10.47
N GLN A 51 18.91 11.58 11.11
CA GLN A 51 19.28 11.42 12.52
C GLN A 51 20.33 10.31 12.63
N GLU A 52 20.88 10.10 13.82
CA GLU A 52 22.10 9.28 14.10
C GLU A 52 22.26 7.99 13.29
N SER A 53 21.19 7.28 12.96
CA SER A 53 21.25 5.98 12.29
C SER A 53 20.26 5.82 11.11
N ALA A 54 19.52 6.87 10.74
CA ALA A 54 18.49 6.80 9.71
C ALA A 54 18.36 8.11 8.94
N VAL A 55 17.85 8.01 7.71
CA VAL A 55 17.49 9.14 6.85
C VAL A 55 16.02 9.04 6.45
N GLU A 56 15.35 10.19 6.39
CA GLU A 56 14.00 10.25 5.87
C GLU A 56 14.00 10.22 4.34
N VAL A 57 13.11 9.43 3.79
CA VAL A 57 12.89 9.30 2.36
C VAL A 57 11.42 9.52 2.02
N CYS A 58 11.14 9.80 0.76
CA CYS A 58 9.79 9.88 0.23
C CYS A 58 9.68 9.01 -1.02
N LEU A 59 8.78 8.03 -1.02
CA LEU A 59 8.52 7.17 -2.17
C LEU A 59 7.91 7.99 -3.31
N CYS A 60 8.43 7.83 -4.53
CA CYS A 60 8.05 8.68 -5.65
C CYS A 60 6.67 8.36 -6.22
N GLU A 61 6.21 7.13 -6.07
CA GLU A 61 4.97 6.65 -6.70
C GLU A 61 3.71 7.08 -5.97
N ASP A 62 3.80 7.25 -4.64
CA ASP A 62 2.64 7.52 -3.77
C ASP A 62 2.86 8.67 -2.77
N ASP A 63 3.99 9.39 -2.89
CA ASP A 63 4.42 10.48 -2.00
C ASP A 63 4.50 10.06 -0.51
N TYR A 64 4.67 8.76 -0.24
CA TYR A 64 4.66 8.27 1.13
C TYR A 64 6.03 8.44 1.80
N PRO A 65 6.10 9.16 2.94
CA PRO A 65 7.35 9.36 3.67
C PRO A 65 7.65 8.17 4.57
N GLY A 66 8.93 8.00 4.90
CA GLY A 66 9.37 7.05 5.91
C GLY A 66 10.86 7.14 6.17
N TRP A 67 11.31 6.46 7.19
CA TRP A 67 12.72 6.43 7.59
C TRP A 67 13.37 5.14 7.14
N VAL A 68 14.59 5.25 6.63
CA VAL A 68 15.45 4.14 6.20
C VAL A 68 16.69 4.12 7.06
N SER A 69 17.04 2.95 7.60
CA SER A 69 18.30 2.77 8.34
C SER A 69 19.51 2.98 7.43
N PHE A 70 20.57 3.60 7.95
CA PHE A 70 21.82 3.72 7.22
C PHE A 70 22.40 2.38 6.80
N ALA A 71 22.14 1.31 7.56
CA ALA A 71 22.56 -0.04 7.21
C ALA A 71 21.93 -0.55 5.89
N ASP A 72 20.77 -0.02 5.52
CA ASP A 72 20.02 -0.43 4.33
C ASP A 72 20.27 0.46 3.11
N LEU A 73 21.05 1.56 3.26
CA LEU A 73 21.31 2.49 2.15
C LEU A 73 22.04 1.84 0.97
N GLY A 74 22.78 0.76 1.20
CA GLY A 74 23.44 -0.02 0.15
C GLY A 74 22.50 -0.65 -0.87
N ILE A 75 21.18 -0.72 -0.56
CA ILE A 75 20.13 -1.21 -1.48
C ILE A 75 19.77 -0.14 -2.52
N LEU A 76 20.07 1.13 -2.26
CA LEU A 76 19.70 2.25 -3.12
C LEU A 76 20.72 2.46 -4.24
N GLN A 77 20.24 2.59 -5.46
CA GLN A 77 21.07 3.02 -6.60
C GLN A 77 20.49 4.28 -7.24
N PRO A 78 21.33 5.21 -7.71
CA PRO A 78 20.87 6.38 -8.45
C PRO A 78 19.96 5.98 -9.61
N ALA A 79 18.78 6.59 -9.70
CA ALA A 79 17.87 6.34 -10.79
C ALA A 79 18.39 7.02 -12.07
N THR A 80 18.52 6.26 -13.15
CA THR A 80 18.91 6.79 -14.48
C THR A 80 17.76 7.50 -15.17
N VAL A 81 16.52 7.18 -14.79
CA VAL A 81 15.28 7.81 -15.28
C VAL A 81 14.42 8.15 -14.08
N LEU A 82 13.93 9.38 -14.02
CA LEU A 82 13.04 9.81 -12.96
C LEU A 82 11.66 9.13 -13.10
N TYR A 83 11.03 8.87 -11.97
CA TYR A 83 9.69 8.31 -11.96
C TYR A 83 8.68 9.21 -12.68
N GLN A 84 7.88 8.61 -13.54
CA GLN A 84 6.77 9.27 -14.21
C GLN A 84 5.49 8.45 -14.07
N ALA A 85 4.48 9.04 -13.45
CA ALA A 85 3.19 8.40 -13.29
C ALA A 85 2.52 8.15 -14.65
N LYS A 86 2.12 6.91 -14.92
CA LYS A 86 1.34 6.54 -16.10
C LYS A 86 -0.07 7.13 -16.00
N SER A 87 -0.68 7.44 -17.12
CA SER A 87 -2.09 7.81 -17.19
C SER A 87 -2.92 6.62 -17.68
N PHE A 88 -4.05 6.40 -17.05
CA PHE A 88 -5.05 5.39 -17.45
C PHE A 88 -6.40 6.07 -17.57
N SER A 89 -7.21 5.68 -18.56
CA SER A 89 -8.62 6.01 -18.58
C SER A 89 -9.40 5.09 -17.64
N GLU A 90 -10.60 5.49 -17.25
CA GLU A 90 -11.50 4.65 -16.44
C GLU A 90 -11.78 3.30 -17.14
N LEU A 91 -11.93 3.32 -18.47
CA LEU A 91 -12.12 2.12 -19.28
C LEU A 91 -10.91 1.18 -19.22
N ASP A 92 -9.68 1.72 -19.27
CA ASP A 92 -8.46 0.90 -19.15
C ASP A 92 -8.37 0.26 -17.78
N ILE A 93 -8.67 1.02 -16.71
CA ILE A 93 -8.71 0.50 -15.34
C ILE A 93 -9.74 -0.62 -15.23
N THR A 94 -10.96 -0.40 -15.72
CA THR A 94 -12.04 -1.41 -15.69
C THR A 94 -11.61 -2.72 -16.33
N LYS A 95 -10.91 -2.68 -17.47
CA LYS A 95 -10.39 -3.88 -18.14
C LYS A 95 -9.32 -4.63 -17.33
N LEU A 96 -8.62 -3.94 -16.44
CA LEU A 96 -7.55 -4.50 -15.61
C LEU A 96 -8.05 -5.07 -14.28
N LEU A 97 -9.26 -4.74 -13.83
CA LEU A 97 -9.82 -5.20 -12.54
C LEU A 97 -9.84 -6.72 -12.37
N PRO A 98 -10.12 -7.55 -13.38
CA PRO A 98 -10.02 -9.01 -13.23
C PRO A 98 -8.61 -9.47 -12.82
N SER A 99 -7.55 -8.82 -13.34
CA SER A 99 -6.17 -9.12 -12.97
C SER A 99 -5.83 -8.64 -11.55
N VAL A 100 -6.40 -7.51 -11.11
CA VAL A 100 -6.29 -7.03 -9.72
C VAL A 100 -6.89 -8.04 -8.76
N ILE A 101 -8.10 -8.55 -9.05
CA ILE A 101 -8.77 -9.58 -8.26
C ILE A 101 -7.94 -10.86 -8.23
N ALA A 102 -7.47 -11.32 -9.39
CA ALA A 102 -6.65 -12.54 -9.49
C ALA A 102 -5.37 -12.43 -8.65
N PHE A 103 -4.72 -11.25 -8.59
CA PHE A 103 -3.58 -11.01 -7.73
C PHE A 103 -3.90 -11.25 -6.25
N THR A 104 -4.99 -10.69 -5.74
CA THR A 104 -5.38 -10.86 -4.33
C THR A 104 -5.70 -12.31 -3.98
N GLN A 105 -6.38 -13.02 -4.89
CA GLN A 105 -6.69 -14.44 -4.74
C GLN A 105 -5.42 -15.30 -4.73
N LYS A 106 -4.45 -15.02 -5.61
CA LYS A 106 -3.16 -15.70 -5.65
C LYS A 106 -2.35 -15.41 -4.39
N ALA A 107 -2.34 -14.18 -3.90
CA ALA A 107 -1.68 -13.81 -2.65
C ALA A 107 -2.28 -14.57 -1.45
N MET A 108 -3.61 -14.76 -1.41
CA MET A 108 -4.29 -15.52 -0.36
C MET A 108 -3.88 -17.01 -0.35
N GLN A 109 -3.54 -17.59 -1.50
CA GLN A 109 -3.12 -19.00 -1.60
C GLN A 109 -1.71 -19.25 -1.04
N GLN A 110 -0.92 -18.21 -0.84
CA GLN A 110 0.40 -18.33 -0.22
C GLN A 110 0.27 -18.34 1.30
N SER A 111 1.20 -19.00 2.00
CA SER A 111 1.31 -18.87 3.45
C SER A 111 1.61 -17.41 3.79
N ASN A 112 0.69 -16.76 4.48
CA ASN A 112 0.77 -15.34 4.79
C ASN A 112 0.24 -15.05 6.20
N TYR A 113 0.63 -13.89 6.73
CA TYR A 113 0.07 -13.30 7.95
C TYR A 113 -0.10 -11.80 7.77
N TYR A 114 -0.93 -11.18 8.60
CA TYR A 114 -1.09 -9.73 8.62
C TYR A 114 0.18 -9.06 9.12
N LEU A 115 0.80 -8.25 8.28
CA LEU A 115 1.96 -7.44 8.64
C LEU A 115 1.58 -5.96 8.57
N TRP A 116 1.55 -5.27 9.70
CA TRP A 116 1.37 -3.82 9.71
C TRP A 116 2.46 -3.14 8.88
N GLY A 117 2.08 -2.25 7.97
CA GLY A 117 3.02 -1.62 7.03
C GLY A 117 3.41 -2.50 5.84
N GLY A 118 2.96 -3.75 5.78
CA GLY A 118 3.30 -4.69 4.71
C GLY A 118 2.69 -4.33 3.36
N THR A 119 3.53 -4.27 2.33
CA THR A 119 3.15 -4.05 0.92
C THR A 119 3.85 -5.01 -0.02
N VAL A 120 4.73 -5.87 0.51
CA VAL A 120 5.53 -6.85 -0.24
C VAL A 120 5.11 -8.27 0.14
N SER A 121 5.04 -9.14 -0.88
CA SER A 121 4.69 -10.55 -0.71
C SER A 121 5.64 -11.26 0.29
N PRO A 122 5.11 -12.20 1.09
CA PRO A 122 3.74 -12.70 1.11
C PRO A 122 2.82 -11.97 2.10
N ASN A 123 3.33 -10.98 2.87
CA ASN A 123 2.67 -10.41 4.04
C ASN A 123 2.24 -8.97 3.80
N TYR A 124 0.96 -8.71 3.96
CA TYR A 124 0.36 -7.40 3.66
C TYR A 124 -0.47 -6.91 4.84
N ASP A 125 -0.57 -5.57 5.00
CA ASP A 125 -1.72 -5.00 5.69
C ASP A 125 -2.89 -4.79 4.71
N CYS A 126 -4.01 -4.24 5.19
CA CYS A 126 -5.23 -4.12 4.39
C CYS A 126 -5.03 -3.23 3.15
N SER A 127 -4.54 -2.02 3.32
CA SER A 127 -4.31 -1.05 2.23
C SER A 127 -3.09 -1.41 1.38
N GLY A 128 -2.07 -2.06 1.96
CA GLY A 128 -0.91 -2.57 1.25
C GLY A 128 -1.26 -3.69 0.29
N LEU A 129 -2.18 -4.60 0.65
CA LEU A 129 -2.70 -5.60 -0.28
C LEU A 129 -3.42 -4.95 -1.46
N MET A 130 -4.26 -3.93 -1.21
CA MET A 130 -4.94 -3.18 -2.28
C MET A 130 -3.92 -2.47 -3.17
N GLN A 131 -2.96 -1.76 -2.57
CA GLN A 131 -1.92 -1.08 -3.34
C GLN A 131 -1.13 -2.08 -4.20
N ALA A 132 -0.64 -3.19 -3.64
CA ALA A 132 0.12 -4.20 -4.37
C ALA A 132 -0.69 -4.82 -5.52
N ALA A 133 -1.99 -5.09 -5.30
CA ALA A 133 -2.87 -5.63 -6.33
C ALA A 133 -3.03 -4.69 -7.53
N PHE A 134 -3.24 -3.40 -7.29
CA PHE A 134 -3.33 -2.41 -8.36
C PHE A 134 -1.97 -2.15 -9.03
N VAL A 135 -0.88 -2.13 -8.25
CA VAL A 135 0.50 -2.00 -8.80
C VAL A 135 0.85 -3.15 -9.71
N SER A 136 0.35 -4.36 -9.48
CA SER A 136 0.59 -5.52 -10.36
C SER A 136 0.14 -5.30 -11.81
N VAL A 137 -0.77 -4.34 -12.03
CA VAL A 137 -1.24 -3.90 -13.35
C VAL A 137 -0.78 -2.47 -13.70
N GLY A 138 0.13 -1.90 -12.92
CA GLY A 138 0.74 -0.59 -13.16
C GLY A 138 -0.05 0.61 -12.65
N ILE A 139 -1.07 0.39 -11.83
CA ILE A 139 -1.91 1.43 -11.24
C ILE A 139 -1.46 1.67 -9.79
N TRP A 140 -1.12 2.89 -9.44
CA TRP A 140 -0.78 3.28 -8.08
C TRP A 140 -2.00 3.82 -7.32
N LEU A 141 -2.13 3.40 -6.08
CA LEU A 141 -3.04 3.94 -5.09
C LEU A 141 -2.24 4.64 -3.98
N PRO A 142 -2.85 5.59 -3.24
CA PRO A 142 -2.27 6.05 -1.97
C PRO A 142 -2.03 4.89 -1.00
N ARG A 143 -1.13 5.08 -0.04
CA ARG A 143 -0.69 4.02 0.87
C ARG A 143 -1.74 3.62 1.89
N ASP A 144 -2.37 4.57 2.55
CA ASP A 144 -3.24 4.31 3.71
C ASP A 144 -4.72 4.18 3.32
N ALA A 145 -5.48 3.38 4.07
CA ALA A 145 -6.90 3.13 3.79
C ALA A 145 -7.74 4.42 3.71
N TYR A 146 -7.50 5.39 4.61
CA TYR A 146 -8.22 6.67 4.56
C TYR A 146 -7.84 7.53 3.35
N GLN A 147 -6.60 7.42 2.88
CA GLN A 147 -6.15 8.09 1.65
C GLN A 147 -6.76 7.41 0.42
N GLN A 148 -6.86 6.07 0.41
CA GLN A 148 -7.53 5.32 -0.66
C GLN A 148 -9.04 5.66 -0.70
N GLU A 149 -9.71 5.80 0.46
CA GLU A 149 -11.10 6.26 0.54
C GLU A 149 -11.27 7.64 -0.09
N ALA A 150 -10.39 8.59 0.24
CA ALA A 150 -10.42 9.96 -0.30
C ALA A 150 -10.06 10.04 -1.80
N PHE A 151 -9.22 9.12 -2.27
CA PHE A 151 -8.74 9.08 -3.66
C PHE A 151 -9.76 8.48 -4.63
N THR A 152 -10.58 7.51 -4.18
CA THR A 152 -11.54 6.82 -5.03
C THR A 152 -12.78 7.67 -5.30
N GLN A 153 -13.40 7.47 -6.45
CA GLN A 153 -14.74 7.99 -6.70
C GLN A 153 -15.73 7.27 -5.78
N LYS A 154 -16.36 8.03 -4.90
CA LYS A 154 -17.39 7.48 -4.00
C LYS A 154 -18.56 6.95 -4.80
N ILE A 155 -19.01 5.73 -4.48
CA ILE A 155 -20.17 5.08 -5.07
C ILE A 155 -21.14 4.61 -3.98
N HIS A 156 -22.39 4.38 -4.34
CA HIS A 156 -23.35 3.80 -3.42
C HIS A 156 -23.06 2.29 -3.23
N ILE A 157 -23.39 1.73 -2.07
CA ILE A 157 -23.17 0.30 -1.78
C ILE A 157 -23.96 -0.59 -2.75
N SER A 158 -25.14 -0.14 -3.19
CA SER A 158 -25.94 -0.85 -4.21
C SER A 158 -25.26 -0.92 -5.59
N ASP A 159 -24.29 -0.04 -5.86
CA ASP A 159 -23.61 0.08 -7.14
C ASP A 159 -22.24 -0.63 -7.15
N LEU A 160 -21.96 -1.40 -6.08
CA LEU A 160 -20.74 -2.19 -5.97
C LEU A 160 -20.62 -3.18 -7.14
N GLN A 161 -19.46 -3.17 -7.76
CA GLN A 161 -19.04 -4.11 -8.80
C GLN A 161 -17.70 -4.75 -8.42
N PRO A 162 -17.42 -5.98 -8.88
CA PRO A 162 -16.12 -6.61 -8.64
C PRO A 162 -14.95 -5.68 -9.01
N GLY A 163 -13.97 -5.56 -8.09
CA GLY A 163 -12.84 -4.65 -8.23
C GLY A 163 -13.04 -3.27 -7.61
N ASN A 164 -14.23 -2.94 -7.09
CA ASN A 164 -14.41 -1.74 -6.27
C ASN A 164 -13.85 -1.95 -4.86
N LEU A 165 -13.46 -0.87 -4.19
CA LEU A 165 -12.98 -0.91 -2.82
C LEU A 165 -14.13 -0.69 -1.84
N VAL A 166 -14.12 -1.43 -0.74
CA VAL A 166 -15.03 -1.25 0.40
C VAL A 166 -14.23 -0.77 1.60
N PHE A 167 -14.74 0.25 2.28
CA PHE A 167 -14.04 0.93 3.37
C PHE A 167 -14.77 0.75 4.70
N PHE A 168 -13.99 0.51 5.75
CA PHE A 168 -14.46 0.30 7.10
C PHE A 168 -13.67 1.18 8.07
N GLY A 169 -14.28 1.51 9.21
CA GLY A 169 -13.59 2.29 10.22
C GLY A 169 -14.53 3.07 11.12
N THR A 170 -14.02 4.18 11.67
CA THR A 170 -14.76 5.08 12.55
C THR A 170 -15.53 6.13 11.74
N THR A 171 -16.34 6.94 12.40
CA THR A 171 -16.98 8.10 11.76
C THR A 171 -15.97 9.11 11.21
N ALA A 172 -14.77 9.19 11.82
CA ALA A 172 -13.75 10.15 11.43
C ALA A 172 -12.99 9.74 10.16
N LYS A 173 -12.58 8.46 10.03
CA LYS A 173 -11.76 8.00 8.90
C LYS A 173 -11.86 6.49 8.67
N ALA A 174 -11.55 6.07 7.44
CA ALA A 174 -11.33 4.65 7.14
C ALA A 174 -10.05 4.17 7.85
N THR A 175 -10.16 3.01 8.49
CA THR A 175 -9.05 2.31 9.14
C THR A 175 -8.78 0.95 8.51
N HIS A 176 -9.66 0.54 7.60
CA HIS A 176 -9.56 -0.74 6.91
C HIS A 176 -10.19 -0.66 5.51
N VAL A 177 -9.71 -1.51 4.62
CA VAL A 177 -10.16 -1.59 3.22
C VAL A 177 -10.11 -3.02 2.72
N GLY A 178 -11.03 -3.37 1.82
CA GLY A 178 -11.05 -4.62 1.08
C GLY A 178 -11.45 -4.42 -0.38
N LEU A 179 -11.22 -5.43 -1.20
CA LEU A 179 -11.60 -5.46 -2.62
C LEU A 179 -12.87 -6.29 -2.79
N TYR A 180 -13.90 -5.70 -3.33
CA TYR A 180 -15.17 -6.39 -3.59
C TYR A 180 -15.02 -7.40 -4.73
N LEU A 181 -15.54 -8.61 -4.52
CA LEU A 181 -15.44 -9.74 -5.46
C LEU A 181 -16.76 -10.01 -6.22
N GLY A 182 -17.86 -9.44 -5.78
CA GLY A 182 -19.22 -9.76 -6.24
C GLY A 182 -20.02 -10.53 -5.19
N ASP A 183 -21.31 -10.63 -5.37
CA ASP A 183 -22.24 -11.42 -4.56
C ASP A 183 -22.16 -11.17 -3.04
N GLY A 184 -21.78 -9.96 -2.66
CA GLY A 184 -21.60 -9.56 -1.26
C GLY A 184 -20.27 -9.96 -0.64
N TYR A 185 -19.34 -10.58 -1.37
CA TYR A 185 -18.03 -10.99 -0.86
C TYR A 185 -16.94 -9.94 -1.14
N TYR A 186 -15.98 -9.84 -0.22
CA TYR A 186 -14.78 -9.03 -0.40
C TYR A 186 -13.54 -9.73 0.15
N ILE A 187 -12.39 -9.50 -0.47
CA ILE A 187 -11.09 -10.01 -0.02
C ILE A 187 -10.29 -8.87 0.64
N HIS A 188 -9.64 -9.17 1.74
CA HIS A 188 -8.83 -8.23 2.50
C HIS A 188 -7.72 -8.92 3.29
N SER A 189 -6.72 -8.17 3.74
CA SER A 189 -5.78 -8.64 4.76
C SER A 189 -6.18 -8.07 6.12
N SER A 190 -6.43 -8.92 7.10
CA SER A 190 -6.98 -8.56 8.40
C SER A 190 -6.11 -9.03 9.56
N GLY A 191 -5.98 -8.21 10.59
CA GLY A 191 -5.15 -8.47 11.75
C GLY A 191 -5.66 -9.61 12.63
N LYS A 192 -4.76 -10.19 13.42
CA LYS A 192 -5.07 -11.27 14.37
C LYS A 192 -6.17 -10.88 15.36
N ASN A 193 -6.17 -9.65 15.84
CA ASN A 193 -7.16 -9.14 16.80
C ASN A 193 -8.58 -9.03 16.20
N GLN A 194 -8.69 -9.08 14.88
CA GLN A 194 -9.97 -9.11 14.15
C GLN A 194 -10.41 -10.54 13.77
N GLY A 195 -9.62 -11.56 14.13
CA GLY A 195 -9.95 -12.97 13.97
C GLY A 195 -9.37 -13.66 12.73
N ARG A 196 -8.66 -12.95 11.82
CA ARG A 196 -8.08 -13.58 10.62
C ARG A 196 -6.58 -13.85 10.73
N ASN A 197 -5.76 -12.82 10.88
CA ASN A 197 -4.29 -12.84 10.81
C ASN A 197 -3.77 -13.18 9.41
N GLY A 198 -4.20 -12.44 8.40
CA GLY A 198 -3.77 -12.58 7.02
C GLY A 198 -4.88 -12.30 6.02
N ILE A 199 -4.68 -12.78 4.80
CA ILE A 199 -5.61 -12.54 3.69
C ILE A 199 -6.77 -13.54 3.79
N GLY A 200 -7.99 -13.02 3.69
CA GLY A 200 -9.21 -13.83 3.73
C GLY A 200 -10.35 -13.19 2.96
N ILE A 201 -11.42 -13.97 2.76
CA ILE A 201 -12.66 -13.51 2.14
C ILE A 201 -13.73 -13.47 3.22
N ASP A 202 -14.45 -12.37 3.29
CA ASP A 202 -15.56 -12.13 4.19
C ASP A 202 -16.80 -11.65 3.42
N ILE A 203 -17.97 -11.76 4.06
CA ILE A 203 -19.22 -11.30 3.46
C ILE A 203 -19.61 -9.92 4.02
N LEU A 204 -20.05 -9.04 3.15
CA LEU A 204 -20.53 -7.70 3.48
C LEU A 204 -21.97 -7.78 4.00
N SER A 205 -22.18 -8.42 5.15
CA SER A 205 -23.49 -8.73 5.70
C SER A 205 -23.47 -8.80 7.22
N LYS A 206 -24.62 -8.51 7.84
CA LYS A 206 -24.89 -8.75 9.27
C LYS A 206 -25.01 -10.23 9.63
N GLN A 207 -25.16 -11.11 8.64
CA GLN A 207 -25.43 -12.55 8.81
C GLN A 207 -24.18 -13.42 8.60
N GLY A 208 -22.99 -12.82 8.38
CA GLY A 208 -21.74 -13.54 8.27
C GLY A 208 -21.22 -14.08 9.61
N ASP A 209 -20.00 -14.61 9.61
CA ASP A 209 -19.31 -14.97 10.85
C ASP A 209 -18.95 -13.71 11.68
N MET A 210 -18.36 -13.91 12.86
CA MET A 210 -18.05 -12.80 13.77
C MET A 210 -17.13 -11.74 13.12
N VAL A 211 -16.23 -12.14 12.23
CA VAL A 211 -15.32 -11.22 11.54
C VAL A 211 -16.12 -10.37 10.55
N SER A 212 -16.92 -11.01 9.70
CA SER A 212 -17.81 -10.35 8.74
C SER A 212 -18.75 -9.35 9.45
N GLN A 213 -19.38 -9.77 10.55
CA GLN A 213 -20.28 -8.92 11.33
C GLN A 213 -19.55 -7.71 11.91
N SER A 214 -18.36 -7.91 12.48
CA SER A 214 -17.54 -6.83 13.06
C SER A 214 -17.18 -5.78 12.02
N TYR A 215 -16.74 -6.20 10.83
CA TYR A 215 -16.46 -5.26 9.75
C TYR A 215 -17.70 -4.59 9.20
N TYR A 216 -18.81 -5.33 9.06
CA TYR A 216 -20.06 -4.75 8.59
C TYR A 216 -20.59 -3.62 9.50
N GLN A 217 -20.42 -3.75 10.82
CA GLN A 217 -20.78 -2.67 11.77
C GLN A 217 -19.92 -1.41 11.58
N GLN A 218 -18.74 -1.54 11.00
CA GLN A 218 -17.79 -0.47 10.72
C GLN A 218 -17.84 0.01 9.26
N LEU A 219 -18.81 -0.48 8.45
CA LEU A 219 -18.91 -0.12 7.04
C LEU A 219 -19.14 1.39 6.88
N ARG A 220 -18.23 2.02 6.12
CA ARG A 220 -18.26 3.45 5.82
C ARG A 220 -18.82 3.77 4.44
N GLY A 221 -18.48 2.94 3.46
CA GLY A 221 -18.85 3.16 2.07
C GLY A 221 -18.02 2.37 1.09
N ALA A 222 -18.14 2.75 -0.16
CA ALA A 222 -17.43 2.13 -1.27
C ALA A 222 -16.87 3.17 -2.23
N GLY A 223 -15.82 2.78 -2.97
CA GLY A 223 -15.17 3.64 -3.94
C GLY A 223 -14.68 2.88 -5.17
N ARG A 224 -14.70 3.56 -6.29
CA ARG A 224 -14.18 3.07 -7.58
C ARG A 224 -12.87 3.76 -7.90
N VAL A 225 -11.86 2.98 -8.26
CA VAL A 225 -10.61 3.52 -8.80
C VAL A 225 -10.86 3.90 -10.26
N ILE A 226 -10.74 5.19 -10.58
CA ILE A 226 -10.99 5.74 -11.92
C ILE A 226 -9.76 6.40 -12.55
N GLN A 227 -8.68 6.47 -11.81
CA GLN A 227 -7.42 7.09 -12.23
C GLN A 227 -6.23 6.47 -11.51
N ASN A 228 -5.03 6.67 -12.06
CA ASN A 228 -3.76 6.39 -11.41
C ASN A 228 -3.41 7.53 -10.43
N TYR A 229 -2.82 7.20 -9.29
CA TYR A 229 -2.28 8.23 -8.40
C TYR A 229 -1.17 9.00 -9.13
N LYS A 230 -1.21 10.31 -9.01
CA LYS A 230 -0.20 11.22 -9.55
C LYS A 230 0.47 11.94 -8.38
N PRO A 231 1.75 11.66 -8.11
CA PRO A 231 2.49 12.35 -7.07
C PRO A 231 2.47 13.86 -7.26
N GLN A 232 2.46 14.58 -6.16
CA GLN A 232 2.58 16.04 -6.20
C GLN A 232 4.00 16.39 -6.66
N LYS A 233 4.10 17.25 -7.66
CA LYS A 233 5.40 17.82 -8.06
C LYS A 233 5.93 18.64 -6.87
N ARG A 234 6.95 18.16 -6.24
CA ARG A 234 7.73 18.90 -5.24
C ARG A 234 9.05 19.33 -5.83
#